data_81cc9a0b5e44c33a350cdc3c9366a51e
#
_entry.id   81cc9a0b5e44c33a350cdc3c9366a51e
#
_cell.length_a   1.000
_cell.length_b   1.000
_cell.length_c   1.000
_cell.angle_alpha   90.00
_cell.angle_beta   90.00
_cell.angle_gamma   90.00
#
_symmetry.space_group_name_H-M   'P 1'
#
loop_
_entity.id
_entity.type
_entity.pdbx_description
1 polymer ?
#
loop_
_entity_poly.entity_id
_entity_poly.type
_entity_poly.pdbx_seq_one_letter_code
_entity_poly.pdbx_strand_id
1 'polypeptide(L)'
;MQNSGAMKRRCWTGDDAEPLMLAYHDEEWGVPLHGDRELFAKLVLDGFQAGLSWRVILNKRARFLEAFDAFDPERMARYDRKKIGQLLRDPGIVRNRQKVAAAVSNARAFLAFEEREGRFGVFLWTFVRGVPKQNRRRSLRELPARTRESDAMSDALVERGFRFVGPTICYAFMQAVGMVNDHLLTCFRHAEIRRLSLPPLPKREGVRGRGPR
;
A
#
# COMPACT_ATOMS: atom_id res chain seq x y z
N MET A 1 -40.71 -4.39 1.59
CA MET A 1 -39.76 -5.11 0.70
C MET A 1 -38.44 -5.19 1.42
N GLN A 2 -38.16 -6.33 2.04
CA GLN A 2 -36.89 -6.54 2.77
C GLN A 2 -35.78 -6.75 1.73
N ASN A 3 -34.85 -5.82 1.71
CA ASN A 3 -33.66 -5.92 0.88
C ASN A 3 -32.80 -7.06 1.45
N SER A 4 -32.87 -8.25 0.84
CA SER A 4 -32.01 -9.38 1.18
C SER A 4 -30.58 -9.00 0.84
N GLY A 5 -29.88 -8.44 1.82
CA GLY A 5 -28.47 -8.13 1.70
C GLY A 5 -27.68 -9.38 1.37
N ALA A 6 -27.42 -9.61 0.09
CA ALA A 6 -26.54 -10.68 -0.34
C ALA A 6 -25.24 -10.55 0.43
N MET A 7 -24.88 -11.59 1.19
CA MET A 7 -23.69 -11.61 2.05
C MET A 7 -22.45 -11.33 1.17
N LYS A 8 -21.77 -10.21 1.41
CA LYS A 8 -20.59 -9.80 0.63
C LYS A 8 -19.50 -10.88 0.73
N ARG A 9 -19.17 -11.51 -0.39
CA ARG A 9 -18.02 -12.43 -0.44
C ARG A 9 -16.72 -11.65 -0.41
N ARG A 10 -15.81 -12.03 0.50
CA ARG A 10 -14.49 -11.41 0.70
C ARG A 10 -13.39 -12.41 0.35
N CYS A 11 -12.16 -11.90 0.16
CA CYS A 11 -10.98 -12.74 -0.05
C CYS A 11 -10.60 -13.51 1.23
N TRP A 12 -10.80 -12.88 2.40
CA TRP A 12 -10.37 -13.37 3.69
C TRP A 12 -11.55 -13.94 4.48
N THR A 13 -11.29 -15.08 5.13
CA THR A 13 -12.26 -15.82 5.96
C THR A 13 -11.54 -16.40 7.18
N GLY A 14 -12.28 -16.98 8.12
CA GLY A 14 -11.68 -17.55 9.33
C GLY A 14 -11.00 -16.51 10.20
N ASP A 15 -9.77 -16.79 10.64
CA ASP A 15 -9.01 -15.92 11.54
C ASP A 15 -8.70 -14.53 10.94
N ASP A 16 -8.74 -14.41 9.63
CA ASP A 16 -8.57 -13.12 8.93
C ASP A 16 -9.88 -12.33 8.82
N ALA A 17 -10.97 -12.84 9.35
CA ALA A 17 -12.28 -12.17 9.36
C ALA A 17 -12.49 -11.27 10.61
N GLU A 18 -11.44 -10.89 11.33
CA GLU A 18 -11.52 -9.92 12.42
C GLU A 18 -11.99 -8.55 11.88
N PRO A 19 -12.79 -7.80 12.66
CA PRO A 19 -13.37 -6.52 12.19
C PRO A 19 -12.36 -5.56 11.59
N LEU A 20 -11.17 -5.41 12.20
CA LEU A 20 -10.12 -4.51 11.71
C LEU A 20 -9.52 -4.97 10.37
N MET A 21 -9.30 -6.28 10.21
CA MET A 21 -8.83 -6.87 8.96
C MET A 21 -9.88 -6.75 7.86
N LEU A 22 -11.16 -6.96 8.19
CA LEU A 22 -12.25 -6.79 7.25
C LEU A 22 -12.41 -5.33 6.82
N ALA A 23 -12.33 -4.37 7.73
CA ALA A 23 -12.34 -2.96 7.40
C ALA A 23 -11.18 -2.60 6.45
N TYR A 24 -9.97 -3.05 6.76
CA TYR A 24 -8.80 -2.86 5.90
C TYR A 24 -9.02 -3.47 4.50
N HIS A 25 -9.55 -4.70 4.42
CA HIS A 25 -9.88 -5.35 3.14
C HIS A 25 -10.93 -4.55 2.35
N ASP A 26 -11.99 -4.10 3.02
CA ASP A 26 -13.14 -3.50 2.37
C ASP A 26 -12.90 -2.03 1.97
N GLU A 27 -11.98 -1.33 2.62
CA GLU A 27 -11.83 0.12 2.47
C GLU A 27 -10.46 0.54 1.91
N GLU A 28 -9.39 -0.19 2.23
CA GLU A 28 -8.03 0.24 1.93
C GLU A 28 -7.30 -0.67 0.93
N TRP A 29 -7.30 -1.98 1.14
CA TRP A 29 -6.50 -2.91 0.36
C TRP A 29 -6.89 -2.91 -1.12
N GLY A 30 -5.91 -2.64 -1.99
CA GLY A 30 -6.12 -2.58 -3.43
C GLY A 30 -6.65 -1.24 -3.96
N VAL A 31 -6.92 -0.27 -3.08
CA VAL A 31 -7.31 1.09 -3.50
C VAL A 31 -6.10 1.84 -4.05
N PRO A 32 -6.16 2.40 -5.28
CA PRO A 32 -5.03 3.14 -5.85
C PRO A 32 -4.63 4.34 -5.01
N LEU A 33 -3.36 4.36 -4.56
CA LEU A 33 -2.74 5.42 -3.78
C LEU A 33 -1.63 6.07 -4.61
N HIS A 34 -1.62 7.41 -4.69
CA HIS A 34 -0.69 8.16 -5.53
C HIS A 34 0.12 9.22 -4.78
N GLY A 35 -0.26 9.55 -3.56
CA GLY A 35 0.42 10.56 -2.75
C GLY A 35 1.81 10.08 -2.30
N ASP A 36 2.82 10.91 -2.50
CA ASP A 36 4.23 10.54 -2.26
C ASP A 36 4.46 10.16 -0.79
N ARG A 37 3.91 10.94 0.13
CA ARG A 37 4.07 10.73 1.59
C ARG A 37 3.28 9.54 2.09
N GLU A 38 2.07 9.33 1.60
CA GLU A 38 1.25 8.17 1.94
C GLU A 38 1.87 6.88 1.42
N LEU A 39 2.45 6.90 0.22
CA LEU A 39 3.20 5.77 -0.34
C LEU A 39 4.46 5.48 0.49
N PHE A 40 5.20 6.52 0.91
CA PHE A 40 6.34 6.36 1.81
C PHE A 40 5.92 5.76 3.16
N ALA A 41 4.89 6.29 3.80
CA ALA A 41 4.37 5.78 5.07
C ALA A 41 3.97 4.30 4.97
N LYS A 42 3.26 3.93 3.89
CA LYS A 42 2.85 2.55 3.64
C LYS A 42 4.06 1.64 3.42
N LEU A 43 5.05 2.08 2.64
CA LEU A 43 6.28 1.31 2.39
C LEU A 43 7.06 1.04 3.69
N VAL A 44 7.13 2.01 4.59
CA VAL A 44 7.77 1.84 5.91
C VAL A 44 7.00 0.82 6.76
N LEU A 45 5.66 0.89 6.79
CA LEU A 45 4.83 -0.06 7.52
C LEU A 45 4.98 -1.49 6.97
N ASP A 46 5.01 -1.67 5.65
CA ASP A 46 5.23 -2.97 5.01
C ASP A 46 6.64 -3.50 5.32
N GLY A 47 7.64 -2.63 5.40
CA GLY A 47 8.97 -2.99 5.89
C GLY A 47 8.95 -3.52 7.33
N PHE A 48 8.13 -2.96 8.22
CA PHE A 48 7.92 -3.49 9.56
C PHE A 48 7.18 -4.84 9.57
N GLN A 49 6.39 -5.14 8.55
CA GLN A 49 5.71 -6.43 8.43
C GLN A 49 6.69 -7.59 8.17
N ALA A 50 7.86 -7.36 7.58
CA ALA A 50 8.80 -8.43 7.20
C ALA A 50 8.93 -9.49 8.32
N GLY A 51 8.57 -10.75 8.02
CA GLY A 51 8.57 -11.87 8.98
C GLY A 51 7.41 -11.86 9.99
N LEU A 52 6.39 -11.02 9.81
CA LEU A 52 5.20 -10.92 10.65
C LEU A 52 3.93 -10.97 9.81
N SER A 53 2.77 -11.25 10.42
CA SER A 53 1.48 -11.10 9.75
C SER A 53 1.07 -9.63 9.66
N TRP A 54 0.31 -9.26 8.61
CA TRP A 54 -0.23 -7.92 8.47
C TRP A 54 -1.14 -7.53 9.65
N ARG A 55 -1.87 -8.48 10.19
CA ARG A 55 -2.70 -8.29 11.39
C ARG A 55 -1.92 -7.68 12.56
N VAL A 56 -0.68 -8.14 12.81
CA VAL A 56 0.17 -7.58 13.86
C VAL A 56 0.48 -6.10 13.60
N ILE A 57 0.78 -5.74 12.36
CA ILE A 57 1.07 -4.36 11.98
C ILE A 57 -0.18 -3.50 12.06
N LEU A 58 -1.30 -3.99 11.55
CA LEU A 58 -2.56 -3.27 11.53
C LEU A 58 -3.05 -2.95 12.95
N ASN A 59 -2.97 -3.90 13.88
CA ASN A 59 -3.31 -3.69 15.29
C ASN A 59 -2.40 -2.66 15.99
N LYS A 60 -1.18 -2.47 15.49
CA LYS A 60 -0.23 -1.50 16.03
C LYS A 60 -0.18 -0.19 15.24
N ARG A 61 -0.94 -0.07 14.16
CA ARG A 61 -0.84 1.05 13.20
C ARG A 61 -1.02 2.42 13.85
N ALA A 62 -2.02 2.57 14.72
CA ALA A 62 -2.25 3.84 15.43
C ALA A 62 -1.02 4.24 16.26
N ARG A 63 -0.42 3.28 16.99
CA ARG A 63 0.78 3.55 17.77
C ARG A 63 2.00 3.81 16.90
N PHE A 64 2.12 3.16 15.75
CA PHE A 64 3.17 3.48 14.77
C PHE A 64 3.06 4.92 14.28
N LEU A 65 1.85 5.40 13.94
CA LEU A 65 1.63 6.79 13.51
C LEU A 65 2.06 7.79 14.58
N GLU A 66 1.69 7.57 15.85
CA GLU A 66 2.11 8.43 16.95
C GLU A 66 3.63 8.38 17.17
N ALA A 67 4.21 7.16 17.24
CA ALA A 67 5.61 6.96 17.58
C ALA A 67 6.57 7.50 16.52
N PHE A 68 6.18 7.43 15.23
CA PHE A 68 6.97 7.87 14.08
C PHE A 68 6.51 9.22 13.49
N ASP A 69 5.86 10.07 14.30
CA ASP A 69 5.42 11.42 13.89
C ASP A 69 4.61 11.40 12.58
N ALA A 70 3.60 10.53 12.50
CA ALA A 70 2.76 10.27 11.32
C ALA A 70 3.56 9.86 10.06
N PHE A 71 4.73 9.27 10.23
CA PHE A 71 5.70 8.95 9.18
C PHE A 71 6.14 10.18 8.35
N ASP A 72 6.21 11.34 8.98
CA ASP A 72 6.76 12.54 8.38
C ASP A 72 8.26 12.32 8.07
N PRO A 73 8.67 12.31 6.79
CA PRO A 73 10.03 11.93 6.42
C PRO A 73 11.06 12.94 6.89
N GLU A 74 10.73 14.24 6.97
CA GLU A 74 11.63 15.28 7.45
C GLU A 74 11.93 15.12 8.95
N ARG A 75 10.90 14.77 9.74
CA ARG A 75 11.09 14.48 11.17
C ARG A 75 11.86 13.19 11.37
N MET A 76 11.46 12.12 10.68
CA MET A 76 12.09 10.81 10.79
C MET A 76 13.57 10.83 10.40
N ALA A 77 13.95 11.57 9.36
CA ALA A 77 15.34 11.71 8.90
C ALA A 77 16.28 12.31 9.98
N ARG A 78 15.71 13.10 10.91
CA ARG A 78 16.43 13.78 12.00
C ARG A 78 16.43 13.02 13.33
N TYR A 79 15.84 11.81 13.39
CA TYR A 79 15.81 11.05 14.63
C TYR A 79 17.23 10.77 15.15
N ASP A 80 17.47 11.18 16.38
CA ASP A 80 18.70 10.99 17.10
C ASP A 80 18.72 9.65 17.89
N ARG A 81 19.83 9.38 18.57
CA ARG A 81 19.97 8.18 19.41
C ARG A 81 18.93 8.11 20.53
N LYS A 82 18.50 9.27 21.07
CA LYS A 82 17.51 9.35 22.16
C LYS A 82 16.14 8.92 21.64
N LYS A 83 15.67 9.47 20.51
CA LYS A 83 14.39 9.10 19.88
C LYS A 83 14.39 7.64 19.45
N ILE A 84 15.45 7.14 18.82
CA ILE A 84 15.59 5.72 18.46
C ILE A 84 15.52 4.83 19.71
N GLY A 85 16.17 5.23 20.81
CA GLY A 85 16.10 4.54 22.09
C GLY A 85 14.69 4.50 22.67
N GLN A 86 13.90 5.55 22.51
CA GLN A 86 12.48 5.59 22.90
C GLN A 86 11.66 4.60 22.08
N LEU A 87 11.80 4.62 20.75
CA LEU A 87 11.12 3.68 19.84
C LEU A 87 11.40 2.22 20.19
N LEU A 88 12.65 1.88 20.51
CA LEU A 88 13.03 0.51 20.87
C LEU A 88 12.48 0.05 22.23
N ARG A 89 12.04 0.95 23.09
CA ARG A 89 11.37 0.64 24.37
C ARG A 89 9.85 0.63 24.27
N ASP A 90 9.28 1.13 23.17
CA ASP A 90 7.83 1.23 22.99
C ASP A 90 7.19 -0.13 22.69
N PRO A 91 6.39 -0.75 23.60
CA PRO A 91 5.74 -2.04 23.34
C PRO A 91 4.61 -1.94 22.31
N GLY A 92 4.15 -0.74 22.00
CA GLY A 92 3.09 -0.50 21.02
C GLY A 92 3.53 -0.67 19.57
N ILE A 93 4.84 -0.70 19.30
CA ILE A 93 5.39 -0.95 17.96
C ILE A 93 6.17 -2.26 17.88
N VAL A 94 6.67 -2.61 16.71
CA VAL A 94 7.61 -3.72 16.52
C VAL A 94 9.02 -3.26 16.90
N ARG A 95 9.51 -3.70 18.08
CA ARG A 95 10.80 -3.30 18.65
C ARG A 95 11.98 -4.03 18.03
N ASN A 96 12.18 -3.86 16.73
CA ASN A 96 13.31 -4.44 16.02
C ASN A 96 14.30 -3.33 15.65
N ARG A 97 15.54 -3.43 16.17
CA ARG A 97 16.59 -2.42 15.98
C ARG A 97 16.87 -2.15 14.50
N GLN A 98 16.95 -3.19 13.69
CA GLN A 98 17.24 -3.05 12.25
C GLN A 98 16.10 -2.37 11.51
N LYS A 99 14.83 -2.72 11.82
CA LYS A 99 13.65 -2.09 11.19
C LYS A 99 13.50 -0.62 11.59
N VAL A 100 13.73 -0.28 12.87
CA VAL A 100 13.71 1.11 13.34
C VAL A 100 14.81 1.92 12.65
N ALA A 101 16.03 1.39 12.57
CA ALA A 101 17.12 2.05 11.87
C ALA A 101 16.83 2.20 10.36
N ALA A 102 16.24 1.17 9.74
CA ALA A 102 15.83 1.22 8.35
C ALA A 102 14.75 2.27 8.09
N ALA A 103 13.75 2.42 8.96
CA ALA A 103 12.74 3.46 8.83
C ALA A 103 13.36 4.86 8.76
N VAL A 104 14.37 5.13 9.62
CA VAL A 104 15.11 6.40 9.61
C VAL A 104 15.94 6.56 8.34
N SER A 105 16.66 5.51 7.90
CA SER A 105 17.43 5.57 6.65
C SER A 105 16.54 5.70 5.43
N ASN A 106 15.37 5.07 5.42
CA ASN A 106 14.39 5.20 4.34
C ASN A 106 13.82 6.62 4.23
N ALA A 107 13.62 7.32 5.36
CA ALA A 107 13.22 8.71 5.34
C ALA A 107 14.27 9.61 4.67
N ARG A 108 15.54 9.38 4.96
CA ARG A 108 16.64 10.10 4.29
C ARG A 108 16.73 9.76 2.81
N ALA A 109 16.57 8.49 2.46
CA ALA A 109 16.57 8.03 1.06
C ALA A 109 15.38 8.64 0.28
N PHE A 110 14.20 8.72 0.89
CA PHE A 110 13.02 9.35 0.31
C PHE A 110 13.25 10.84 0.01
N LEU A 111 13.74 11.61 0.96
CA LEU A 111 14.03 13.04 0.77
C LEU A 111 15.10 13.26 -0.31
N ALA A 112 16.18 12.47 -0.29
CA ALA A 112 17.21 12.52 -1.32
C ALA A 112 16.69 12.10 -2.69
N PHE A 113 15.70 11.20 -2.75
CA PHE A 113 15.03 10.84 -4.00
C PHE A 113 14.20 12.01 -4.53
N GLU A 114 13.34 12.63 -3.70
CA GLU A 114 12.51 13.76 -4.12
C GLU A 114 13.34 14.93 -4.65
N GLU A 115 14.48 15.20 -4.02
CA GLU A 115 15.40 16.26 -4.44
C GLU A 115 16.04 15.97 -5.82
N ARG A 116 16.39 14.72 -6.10
CA ARG A 116 17.16 14.34 -7.31
C ARG A 116 16.31 13.88 -8.47
N GLU A 117 15.22 13.15 -8.18
CA GLU A 117 14.45 12.43 -9.20
C GLU A 117 12.98 12.90 -9.26
N GLY A 118 12.54 13.71 -8.31
CA GLY A 118 11.20 14.28 -8.28
C GLY A 118 10.19 13.39 -7.56
N ARG A 119 8.99 13.24 -8.10
CA ARG A 119 7.86 12.66 -7.39
C ARG A 119 7.99 11.15 -7.21
N PHE A 120 8.03 10.71 -5.95
CA PHE A 120 8.18 9.31 -5.56
C PHE A 120 7.03 8.42 -6.04
N GLY A 121 5.80 8.90 -5.97
CA GLY A 121 4.64 8.17 -6.49
C GLY A 121 4.72 7.96 -8.00
N VAL A 122 5.13 8.96 -8.76
CA VAL A 122 5.32 8.82 -10.22
C VAL A 122 6.32 7.71 -10.51
N PHE A 123 7.47 7.71 -9.82
CA PHE A 123 8.48 6.66 -9.96
C PHE A 123 7.92 5.27 -9.64
N LEU A 124 7.26 5.10 -8.49
CA LEU A 124 6.72 3.81 -8.10
C LEU A 124 5.67 3.28 -9.08
N TRP A 125 4.82 4.14 -9.61
CA TRP A 125 3.80 3.73 -10.57
C TRP A 125 4.35 3.33 -11.94
N THR A 126 5.61 3.66 -12.27
CA THR A 126 6.25 3.21 -13.52
C THR A 126 6.35 1.68 -13.61
N PHE A 127 6.51 0.98 -12.49
CA PHE A 127 6.63 -0.48 -12.47
C PHE A 127 5.36 -1.22 -12.94
N VAL A 128 4.22 -0.53 -12.94
CA VAL A 128 2.96 -1.02 -13.52
C VAL A 128 2.49 -0.15 -14.69
N ARG A 129 3.39 0.64 -15.30
CA ARG A 129 3.10 1.53 -16.44
C ARG A 129 2.02 2.57 -16.14
N GLY A 130 1.94 3.03 -14.91
CA GLY A 130 0.98 4.04 -14.43
C GLY A 130 -0.46 3.57 -14.29
N VAL A 131 -0.75 2.29 -14.53
CA VAL A 131 -2.12 1.74 -14.50
C VAL A 131 -2.17 0.48 -13.64
N PRO A 132 -3.16 0.34 -12.74
CA PRO A 132 -3.33 -0.86 -11.92
C PRO A 132 -3.46 -2.14 -12.74
N LYS A 133 -2.61 -3.12 -12.47
CA LYS A 133 -2.66 -4.43 -13.10
C LYS A 133 -3.85 -5.23 -12.58
N GLN A 134 -4.74 -5.64 -13.46
CA GLN A 134 -5.94 -6.40 -13.11
C GLN A 134 -5.66 -7.91 -13.17
N ASN A 135 -5.43 -8.54 -12.02
CA ASN A 135 -5.26 -9.98 -11.94
C ASN A 135 -6.61 -10.70 -11.84
N ARG A 136 -6.64 -12.00 -12.18
CA ARG A 136 -7.87 -12.81 -12.21
C ARG A 136 -7.70 -14.05 -11.32
N ARG A 137 -7.49 -13.83 -10.02
CA ARG A 137 -7.27 -14.90 -9.04
C ARG A 137 -8.60 -15.55 -8.63
N ARG A 138 -8.62 -16.88 -8.57
CA ARG A 138 -9.78 -17.65 -8.11
C ARG A 138 -9.62 -18.12 -6.65
N SER A 139 -8.39 -18.21 -6.19
CA SER A 139 -8.06 -18.60 -4.81
C SER A 139 -6.81 -17.86 -4.32
N LEU A 140 -6.65 -17.75 -2.99
CA LEU A 140 -5.46 -17.17 -2.38
C LEU A 140 -4.17 -17.96 -2.67
N ARG A 141 -4.30 -19.26 -3.00
CA ARG A 141 -3.15 -20.11 -3.37
C ARG A 141 -2.52 -19.72 -4.71
N GLU A 142 -3.24 -18.98 -5.53
CA GLU A 142 -2.74 -18.47 -6.82
C GLU A 142 -1.94 -17.19 -6.67
N LEU A 143 -1.90 -16.58 -5.47
CA LEU A 143 -1.13 -15.38 -5.22
C LEU A 143 0.36 -15.73 -5.16
N PRO A 144 1.19 -15.15 -6.04
CA PRO A 144 2.63 -15.38 -5.97
C PRO A 144 3.22 -14.61 -4.79
N ALA A 145 4.34 -15.08 -4.26
CA ALA A 145 5.08 -14.36 -3.24
C ALA A 145 5.78 -13.09 -3.79
N ARG A 146 6.07 -13.07 -5.10
CA ARG A 146 6.75 -11.97 -5.81
C ARG A 146 6.45 -12.04 -7.31
N THR A 147 6.67 -10.96 -8.03
CA THR A 147 6.52 -10.86 -9.49
C THR A 147 7.72 -10.14 -10.10
N ARG A 148 7.84 -10.14 -11.44
CA ARG A 148 8.90 -9.38 -12.11
C ARG A 148 8.84 -7.89 -11.80
N GLU A 149 7.65 -7.34 -11.67
CA GLU A 149 7.45 -5.93 -11.33
C GLU A 149 7.92 -5.64 -9.90
N SER A 150 7.60 -6.52 -8.94
CA SER A 150 8.06 -6.35 -7.55
C SER A 150 9.57 -6.59 -7.39
N ASP A 151 10.17 -7.46 -8.21
CA ASP A 151 11.61 -7.65 -8.26
C ASP A 151 12.29 -6.36 -8.75
N ALA A 152 11.85 -5.83 -9.88
CA ALA A 152 12.38 -4.59 -10.44
C ALA A 152 12.20 -3.39 -9.49
N MET A 153 11.04 -3.29 -8.82
CA MET A 153 10.81 -2.24 -7.81
C MET A 153 11.76 -2.40 -6.63
N SER A 154 11.95 -3.61 -6.13
CA SER A 154 12.88 -3.90 -5.03
C SER A 154 14.29 -3.47 -5.38
N ASP A 155 14.81 -3.90 -6.53
CA ASP A 155 16.17 -3.58 -6.98
C ASP A 155 16.36 -2.06 -7.10
N ALA A 156 15.41 -1.38 -7.74
CA ALA A 156 15.47 0.07 -7.93
C ALA A 156 15.38 0.85 -6.60
N LEU A 157 14.62 0.38 -5.61
CA LEU A 157 14.55 0.97 -4.28
C LEU A 157 15.85 0.72 -3.50
N VAL A 158 16.42 -0.50 -3.58
CA VAL A 158 17.69 -0.84 -2.93
C VAL A 158 18.83 0.03 -3.46
N GLU A 159 18.93 0.22 -4.78
CA GLU A 159 19.92 1.11 -5.42
C GLU A 159 19.85 2.54 -4.88
N ARG A 160 18.65 2.99 -4.49
CA ARG A 160 18.41 4.33 -3.91
C ARG A 160 18.56 4.39 -2.39
N GLY A 161 19.06 3.31 -1.79
CA GLY A 161 19.38 3.24 -0.36
C GLY A 161 18.22 2.85 0.55
N PHE A 162 17.05 2.48 -0.01
CA PHE A 162 15.96 1.95 0.80
C PHE A 162 16.28 0.56 1.34
N ARG A 163 15.76 0.26 2.52
CA ARG A 163 15.96 -1.01 3.23
C ARG A 163 14.63 -1.63 3.62
N PHE A 164 14.61 -2.94 3.84
CA PHE A 164 13.40 -3.74 4.09
C PHE A 164 12.36 -3.59 2.97
N VAL A 165 12.83 -3.49 1.75
CA VAL A 165 12.05 -3.38 0.51
C VAL A 165 12.33 -4.56 -0.42
N GLY A 166 12.53 -5.77 0.15
CA GLY A 166 12.73 -6.99 -0.64
C GLY A 166 11.52 -7.30 -1.54
N PRO A 167 11.68 -8.15 -2.57
CA PRO A 167 10.66 -8.38 -3.60
C PRO A 167 9.29 -8.80 -3.06
N THR A 168 9.26 -9.63 -2.01
CA THR A 168 8.01 -10.05 -1.36
C THR A 168 7.31 -8.87 -0.65
N ILE A 169 8.10 -8.00 0.00
CA ILE A 169 7.55 -6.79 0.64
C ILE A 169 7.05 -5.81 -0.42
N CYS A 170 7.81 -5.63 -1.51
CA CYS A 170 7.38 -4.81 -2.64
C CYS A 170 6.08 -5.33 -3.26
N TYR A 171 5.91 -6.66 -3.37
CA TYR A 171 4.66 -7.20 -3.90
C TYR A 171 3.47 -6.96 -2.95
N ALA A 172 3.65 -7.18 -1.64
CA ALA A 172 2.64 -6.86 -0.64
C ALA A 172 2.27 -5.37 -0.65
N PHE A 173 3.28 -4.50 -0.79
CA PHE A 173 3.09 -3.07 -0.97
C PHE A 173 2.28 -2.76 -2.24
N MET A 174 2.64 -3.33 -3.40
CA MET A 174 1.90 -3.15 -4.66
C MET A 174 0.44 -3.56 -4.55
N GLN A 175 0.15 -4.66 -3.83
CA GLN A 175 -1.22 -5.08 -3.55
C GLN A 175 -1.94 -4.06 -2.67
N ALA A 176 -1.29 -3.62 -1.59
CA ALA A 176 -1.90 -2.71 -0.62
C ALA A 176 -2.24 -1.34 -1.19
N VAL A 177 -1.38 -0.79 -2.06
CA VAL A 177 -1.54 0.55 -2.67
C VAL A 177 -2.24 0.51 -4.03
N GLY A 178 -2.84 -0.62 -4.39
CA GLY A 178 -3.66 -0.74 -5.60
C GLY A 178 -2.92 -0.75 -6.92
N MET A 179 -1.59 -0.95 -6.93
CA MET A 179 -0.83 -1.15 -8.16
C MET A 179 -1.21 -2.48 -8.84
N VAL A 180 -1.65 -3.45 -8.06
CA VAL A 180 -2.22 -4.70 -8.55
C VAL A 180 -3.55 -4.97 -7.85
N ASN A 181 -4.56 -5.37 -8.61
CA ASN A 181 -5.83 -5.83 -8.08
C ASN A 181 -5.77 -7.35 -7.91
N ASP A 182 -5.48 -7.80 -6.71
CA ASP A 182 -5.40 -9.22 -6.34
C ASP A 182 -6.61 -9.70 -5.53
N HIS A 183 -7.65 -8.90 -5.45
CA HIS A 183 -8.93 -9.40 -4.96
C HIS A 183 -9.38 -10.61 -5.79
N LEU A 184 -9.94 -11.64 -5.14
CA LEU A 184 -10.44 -12.81 -5.83
C LEU A 184 -11.62 -12.45 -6.74
N LEU A 185 -11.76 -13.14 -7.87
CA LEU A 185 -12.89 -12.91 -8.80
C LEU A 185 -14.26 -13.01 -8.13
N THR A 186 -14.37 -13.80 -7.06
CA THR A 186 -15.59 -13.97 -6.27
C THR A 186 -15.77 -12.87 -5.21
N CYS A 187 -14.74 -12.05 -4.96
CA CYS A 187 -14.78 -10.97 -3.99
C CYS A 187 -15.50 -9.76 -4.56
N PHE A 188 -16.38 -9.16 -3.77
CA PHE A 188 -17.12 -7.96 -4.19
C PHE A 188 -16.18 -6.79 -4.54
N ARG A 189 -15.03 -6.67 -3.86
CA ARG A 189 -14.05 -5.62 -4.09
C ARG A 189 -13.36 -5.72 -5.44
N HIS A 190 -13.22 -6.92 -6.03
CA HIS A 190 -12.56 -7.07 -7.33
C HIS A 190 -13.13 -6.14 -8.41
N ALA A 191 -14.46 -6.13 -8.54
CA ALA A 191 -15.16 -5.28 -9.51
C ALA A 191 -15.11 -3.80 -9.16
N GLU A 192 -15.17 -3.47 -7.86
CA GLU A 192 -15.10 -2.08 -7.38
C GLU A 192 -13.72 -1.48 -7.65
N ILE A 193 -12.64 -2.16 -7.27
CA ILE A 193 -11.26 -1.72 -7.52
C ILE A 193 -10.99 -1.57 -9.02
N ARG A 194 -11.49 -2.51 -9.84
CA ARG A 194 -11.36 -2.39 -11.30
C ARG A 194 -12.01 -1.11 -11.83
N ARG A 195 -13.16 -0.68 -11.28
CA ARG A 195 -13.81 0.58 -11.70
C ARG A 195 -13.01 1.80 -11.30
N LEU A 196 -12.41 1.80 -10.10
CA LEU A 196 -11.54 2.90 -9.64
C LEU A 196 -10.27 3.04 -10.50
N SER A 197 -9.84 1.97 -11.15
CA SER A 197 -8.65 1.92 -11.99
C SER A 197 -8.91 2.34 -13.44
N LEU A 198 -10.16 2.56 -13.84
CA LEU A 198 -10.50 3.02 -15.17
C LEU A 198 -10.41 4.55 -15.24
N PRO A 199 -9.91 5.12 -16.35
CA PRO A 199 -10.01 6.56 -16.56
C PRO A 199 -11.49 6.98 -16.53
N PRO A 200 -11.81 8.19 -16.05
CA PRO A 200 -13.18 8.67 -16.06
C PRO A 200 -13.74 8.59 -17.49
N LEU A 201 -14.95 8.04 -17.63
CA LEU A 201 -15.63 7.99 -18.93
C LEU A 201 -15.69 9.42 -19.51
N PRO A 202 -15.39 9.62 -20.80
CA PRO A 202 -15.54 10.91 -21.43
C PRO A 202 -16.99 11.39 -21.18
N LYS A 203 -17.12 12.61 -20.67
CA LYS A 203 -18.44 13.22 -20.52
C LYS A 203 -19.11 13.18 -21.89
N ARG A 204 -20.29 12.54 -21.98
CA ARG A 204 -21.11 12.61 -23.19
C ARG A 204 -21.39 14.10 -23.44
N GLU A 205 -20.73 14.66 -24.44
CA GLU A 205 -21.14 15.96 -24.97
C GLU A 205 -22.60 15.80 -25.42
N GLY A 206 -23.48 16.56 -24.78
CA GLY A 206 -24.88 16.57 -25.12
C GLY A 206 -25.00 16.91 -26.61
N VAL A 207 -25.59 16.01 -27.37
CA VAL A 207 -26.01 16.27 -28.75
C VAL A 207 -26.93 17.48 -28.68
N ARG A 208 -26.41 18.66 -29.05
CA ARG A 208 -27.24 19.84 -29.28
C ARG A 208 -28.22 19.49 -30.41
N GLY A 209 -29.44 19.25 -30.02
CA GLY A 209 -30.53 19.06 -30.98
C GLY A 209 -30.55 20.26 -31.92
N ARG A 210 -30.27 20.00 -33.21
CA ARG A 210 -30.62 20.95 -34.27
C ARG A 210 -32.15 20.98 -34.31
N GLY A 211 -32.76 22.08 -33.85
CA GLY A 211 -34.17 22.33 -34.08
C GLY A 211 -34.52 22.36 -35.56
N PRO A 212 -35.74 21.94 -35.96
CA PRO A 212 -36.16 21.96 -37.33
C PRO A 212 -36.34 23.42 -37.81
N ARG A 213 -35.91 23.65 -39.06
CA ARG A 213 -36.24 24.86 -39.81
C ARG A 213 -37.68 24.79 -40.33
#